data_0927c26484a02622bd42b84bc47485e3
#
_entry.id   0927c26484a02622bd42b84bc47485e3
#
_cell.length_a   1.000
_cell.length_b   1.000
_cell.length_c   1.000
_cell.angle_alpha   90.00
_cell.angle_beta   90.00
_cell.angle_gamma   90.00
#
_symmetry.space_group_name_H-M   'P 1'
#
loop_
_entity.id
_entity.type
_entity.pdbx_description
1 polymer ?
#
loop_
_entity_poly.entity_id
_entity_poly.type
_entity_poly.pdbx_seq_one_letter_code
_entity_poly.pdbx_strand_id
1 'polypeptide(L)'
;ARELREDLGALGYNVSEGSEQIIALEPGPEPKTLALRKLLETHGIYGAMFCAPATAKNRSLVRLTLNSGLDSSQLARIVQACEDIRPRVDLESWSSTRRLNRLALV
;
A
#
# COMPACT_ATOMS: atom_id res chain seq x y z
N ALA A 1 -10.71 -9.22 1.80
CA ALA A 1 -9.92 -8.05 2.17
C ALA A 1 -9.25 -8.17 3.53
N ARG A 2 -9.90 -8.83 4.48
CA ARG A 2 -9.35 -9.00 5.82
C ARG A 2 -8.04 -9.80 5.82
N GLU A 3 -8.02 -10.92 5.10
CA GLU A 3 -6.82 -11.74 4.99
C GLU A 3 -5.70 -10.99 4.28
N LEU A 4 -6.05 -10.22 3.25
CA LEU A 4 -5.07 -9.40 2.53
C LEU A 4 -4.46 -8.35 3.46
N ARG A 5 -5.25 -7.70 4.31
CA ARG A 5 -4.75 -6.73 5.28
C ARG A 5 -3.80 -7.38 6.28
N GLU A 6 -4.15 -8.56 6.76
CA GLU A 6 -3.31 -9.30 7.70
C GLU A 6 -1.98 -9.68 7.05
N ASP A 7 -2.01 -10.18 5.82
CA ASP A 7 -0.81 -10.59 5.10
C ASP A 7 0.10 -9.40 4.79
N LEU A 8 -0.47 -8.27 4.33
CA LEU A 8 0.31 -7.07 4.07
C LEU A 8 0.86 -6.47 5.37
N GLY A 9 0.08 -6.51 6.44
CA GLY A 9 0.54 -6.08 7.75
C GLY A 9 1.71 -6.90 8.25
N ALA A 10 1.71 -8.21 8.02
CA ALA A 10 2.81 -9.09 8.38
C ALA A 10 4.09 -8.76 7.61
N LEU A 11 3.98 -8.20 6.40
CA LEU A 11 5.12 -7.73 5.62
C LEU A 11 5.60 -6.35 6.06
N GLY A 12 4.89 -5.69 6.96
CA GLY A 12 5.26 -4.38 7.49
C GLY A 12 4.52 -3.20 6.90
N TYR A 13 3.59 -3.43 5.97
CA TYR A 13 2.80 -2.34 5.39
C TYR A 13 1.70 -1.92 6.36
N ASN A 14 1.56 -0.61 6.57
CA ASN A 14 0.44 -0.09 7.36
C ASN A 14 -0.78 0.09 6.44
N VAL A 15 -1.67 -0.88 6.47
CA VAL A 15 -2.92 -0.89 5.68
C VAL A 15 -4.14 -0.91 6.60
N SER A 16 -4.00 -0.37 7.81
CA SER A 16 -5.07 -0.36 8.80
C SER A 16 -6.21 0.60 8.44
N GLU A 17 -5.91 1.63 7.65
CA GLU A 17 -6.91 2.60 7.21
C GLU A 17 -7.56 2.13 5.90
N GLY A 18 -8.81 2.54 5.70
CA GLY A 18 -9.56 2.20 4.50
C GLY A 18 -10.72 1.27 4.80
N SER A 19 -11.37 0.79 3.76
CA SER A 19 -12.52 -0.12 3.87
C SER A 19 -12.13 -1.54 3.49
N GLU A 20 -13.08 -2.46 3.60
CA GLU A 20 -12.84 -3.84 3.17
C GLU A 20 -12.52 -3.96 1.69
N GLN A 21 -12.93 -2.97 0.89
CA GLN A 21 -12.77 -2.98 -0.56
C GLN A 21 -11.61 -2.13 -1.04
N ILE A 22 -10.93 -1.41 -0.14
CA ILE A 22 -9.87 -0.46 -0.52
C ILE A 22 -8.65 -0.69 0.35
N ILE A 23 -7.52 -0.91 -0.32
CA ILE A 23 -6.21 -0.97 0.33
C ILE A 23 -5.42 0.26 -0.13
N ALA A 24 -4.96 1.07 0.81
CA ALA A 24 -4.14 2.24 0.52
C ALA A 24 -2.70 1.98 0.94
N LEU A 25 -1.77 2.14 -0.01
CA LEU A 25 -0.33 2.06 0.24
C LEU A 25 0.21 3.49 0.19
N GLU A 26 0.64 4.01 1.33
CA GLU A 26 0.99 5.43 1.47
C GLU A 26 2.48 5.63 1.76
N PRO A 27 3.32 5.84 0.71
CA PRO A 27 4.72 6.25 0.93
C PRO A 27 4.84 7.66 1.48
N GLY A 28 4.01 8.59 1.03
CA GLY A 28 4.01 9.98 1.46
C GLY A 28 4.46 10.93 0.36
N PRO A 29 5.76 11.05 0.08
CA PRO A 29 6.21 11.93 -1.00
C PRO A 29 5.73 11.45 -2.37
N GLU A 30 5.35 12.40 -3.22
CA GLU A 30 4.83 12.10 -4.55
C GLU A 30 5.80 11.27 -5.41
N PRO A 31 7.11 11.59 -5.48
CA PRO A 31 8.04 10.79 -6.29
C PRO A 31 8.14 9.33 -5.83
N LYS A 32 8.12 9.08 -4.53
CA LYS A 32 8.13 7.71 -4.00
C LYS A 32 6.85 6.97 -4.34
N THR A 33 5.74 7.67 -4.34
CA THR A 33 4.44 7.09 -4.66
C THR A 33 4.36 6.72 -6.14
N LEU A 34 4.89 7.57 -7.02
CA LEU A 34 4.97 7.26 -8.45
C LEU A 34 5.85 6.04 -8.69
N ALA A 35 6.99 5.95 -8.00
CA ALA A 35 7.88 4.80 -8.11
C ALA A 35 7.20 3.52 -7.65
N LEU A 36 6.45 3.58 -6.55
CA LEU A 36 5.67 2.44 -6.06
C LEU A 36 4.64 2.00 -7.09
N ARG A 37 3.90 2.93 -7.67
CA ARG A 37 2.91 2.61 -8.69
C ARG A 37 3.54 1.88 -9.86
N LYS A 38 4.67 2.35 -10.34
CA LYS A 38 5.38 1.73 -11.47
C LYS A 38 5.86 0.32 -11.13
N LEU A 39 6.38 0.12 -9.91
CA LEU A 39 6.80 -1.21 -9.47
C LEU A 39 5.63 -2.19 -9.42
N LEU A 40 4.50 -1.75 -8.88
CA LEU A 40 3.30 -2.59 -8.83
C LEU A 40 2.85 -2.96 -10.25
N GLU A 41 2.90 -2.02 -11.18
CA GLU A 41 2.52 -2.27 -12.58
C GLU A 41 3.42 -3.30 -13.24
N THR A 42 4.71 -3.36 -12.89
CA THR A 42 5.60 -4.40 -13.40
C THR A 42 5.20 -5.79 -12.91
N HIS A 43 4.45 -5.86 -11.82
CA HIS A 43 3.92 -7.12 -11.27
C HIS A 43 2.47 -7.36 -11.68
N GLY A 44 1.94 -6.55 -12.61
CA GLY A 44 0.57 -6.71 -13.09
C GLY A 44 -0.49 -6.13 -12.16
N ILE A 45 -0.11 -5.31 -11.20
CA ILE A 45 -1.03 -4.70 -10.24
C ILE A 45 -1.19 -3.22 -10.57
N TYR A 46 -2.42 -2.81 -10.85
CA TYR A 46 -2.74 -1.45 -11.27
C TYR A 46 -3.56 -0.76 -10.19
N GLY A 47 -3.03 0.32 -9.64
CA GLY A 47 -3.68 1.12 -8.63
C GLY A 47 -3.82 2.57 -9.06
N ALA A 48 -4.72 3.29 -8.39
CA ALA A 48 -4.90 4.71 -8.62
C ALA A 48 -4.01 5.51 -7.68
N MET A 49 -3.29 6.49 -8.21
CA MET A 49 -2.43 7.35 -7.41
C MET A 49 -3.18 8.62 -7.01
N PHE A 50 -3.07 8.98 -5.75
CA PHE A 50 -3.66 10.19 -5.19
C PHE A 50 -2.58 11.03 -4.52
N CYS A 51 -2.55 12.32 -4.84
CA CYS A 51 -1.61 13.30 -4.31
C CYS A 51 -2.36 14.54 -3.85
N ALA A 52 -1.67 15.45 -3.18
CA ALA A 52 -2.26 16.75 -2.84
C ALA A 52 -2.80 17.45 -4.11
N PRO A 53 -3.95 18.12 -4.04
CA PRO A 53 -4.76 18.41 -2.85
C PRO A 53 -5.77 17.31 -2.49
N ALA A 54 -5.88 16.22 -3.28
CA ALA A 54 -6.80 15.13 -2.97
C ALA A 54 -6.39 14.41 -1.67
N THR A 55 -5.10 14.41 -1.35
CA THR A 55 -4.57 13.97 -0.05
C THR A 55 -3.92 15.16 0.64
N ALA A 56 -3.59 15.01 1.91
CA ALA A 56 -2.75 16.00 2.59
C ALA A 56 -1.33 15.97 1.98
N LYS A 57 -0.62 17.09 2.12
CA LYS A 57 0.75 17.21 1.61
C LYS A 57 1.64 16.10 2.20
N ASN A 58 2.44 15.47 1.36
CA ASN A 58 3.34 14.36 1.73
C ASN A 58 2.59 13.13 2.27
N ARG A 59 1.33 12.98 1.90
CA ARG A 59 0.56 11.77 2.17
C ARG A 59 0.01 11.15 0.89
N SER A 60 0.79 11.22 -0.17
CA SER A 60 0.43 10.58 -1.45
C SER A 60 0.38 9.06 -1.29
N LEU A 61 -0.54 8.45 -2.00
CA LEU A 61 -0.78 7.01 -1.87
C LEU A 61 -1.17 6.38 -3.20
N VAL A 62 -1.02 5.07 -3.26
CA VAL A 62 -1.59 4.22 -4.32
C VAL A 62 -2.75 3.46 -3.72
N ARG A 63 -3.91 3.57 -4.31
CA ARG A 63 -5.13 2.91 -3.84
C ARG A 63 -5.46 1.73 -4.72
N LEU A 64 -5.56 0.56 -4.10
CA LEU A 64 -5.99 -0.68 -4.75
C LEU A 64 -7.45 -0.91 -4.39
N THR A 65 -8.30 -0.98 -5.40
CA THR A 65 -9.72 -1.26 -5.19
C THR A 65 -9.95 -2.76 -5.39
N LEU A 66 -10.48 -3.40 -4.35
CA LEU A 66 -10.80 -4.81 -4.35
C LEU A 66 -12.28 -4.96 -4.64
N ASN A 67 -12.64 -5.85 -5.56
CA ASN A 67 -14.02 -6.14 -5.86
C ASN A 67 -14.32 -7.62 -5.62
N SER A 68 -15.60 -7.97 -5.64
CA SER A 68 -16.03 -9.34 -5.38
C SER A 68 -15.61 -10.33 -6.47
N GLY A 69 -15.12 -9.84 -7.61
CA GLY A 69 -14.58 -10.67 -8.67
C GLY A 69 -13.16 -11.14 -8.46
N LEU A 70 -12.45 -10.61 -7.44
CA LEU A 70 -11.10 -11.05 -7.14
C LEU A 70 -11.13 -12.39 -6.41
N ASP A 71 -10.40 -13.36 -6.94
CA ASP A 71 -10.27 -14.67 -6.29
C ASP A 71 -9.03 -14.74 -5.41
N SER A 72 -8.86 -15.86 -4.71
CA SER A 72 -7.74 -16.03 -3.80
C SER A 72 -6.38 -16.02 -4.52
N SER A 73 -6.32 -16.46 -5.77
CA SER A 73 -5.06 -16.43 -6.52
C SER A 73 -4.67 -14.99 -6.87
N GLN A 74 -5.63 -14.13 -7.17
CA GLN A 74 -5.38 -12.72 -7.44
C GLN A 74 -4.94 -11.98 -6.17
N LEU A 75 -5.57 -12.28 -5.04
CA LEU A 75 -5.15 -11.71 -3.75
C LEU A 75 -3.74 -12.16 -3.38
N ALA A 76 -3.42 -13.43 -3.61
CA ALA A 76 -2.07 -13.95 -3.36
C ALA A 76 -1.02 -13.27 -4.23
N ARG A 77 -1.37 -12.90 -5.46
CA ARG A 77 -0.45 -12.16 -6.35
C ARG A 77 -0.16 -10.76 -5.81
N ILE A 78 -1.13 -10.11 -5.20
CA ILE A 78 -0.92 -8.80 -4.58
C ILE A 78 0.06 -8.93 -3.42
N VAL A 79 -0.12 -9.92 -2.56
CA VAL A 79 0.77 -10.18 -1.44
C VAL A 79 2.19 -10.48 -1.95
N GLN A 80 2.31 -11.35 -2.95
CA GLN A 80 3.60 -11.72 -3.50
C GLN A 80 4.31 -10.52 -4.11
N ALA A 81 3.58 -9.68 -4.83
CA ALA A 81 4.16 -8.46 -5.40
C ALA A 81 4.68 -7.52 -4.31
N CYS A 82 3.89 -7.32 -3.26
CA CYS A 82 4.29 -6.47 -2.15
C CYS A 82 5.51 -7.02 -1.41
N GLU A 83 5.61 -8.34 -1.29
CA GLU A 83 6.79 -8.99 -0.73
C GLU A 83 8.03 -8.76 -1.61
N ASP A 84 7.87 -8.93 -2.93
CA ASP A 84 8.96 -8.80 -3.89
C ASP A 84 9.51 -7.37 -3.97
N ILE A 85 8.63 -6.37 -3.90
CA ILE A 85 9.05 -4.97 -4.00
C ILE A 85 9.51 -4.38 -2.68
N ARG A 86 9.23 -5.03 -1.55
CA ARG A 86 9.53 -4.49 -0.23
C ARG A 86 10.96 -3.99 -0.07
N PRO A 87 12.02 -4.69 -0.55
CA PRO A 87 13.38 -4.18 -0.44
C PRO A 87 13.67 -2.92 -1.25
N ARG A 88 12.79 -2.59 -2.22
CA ARG A 88 13.00 -1.49 -3.15
C ARG A 88 12.22 -0.23 -2.80
N VAL A 89 11.28 -0.31 -1.86
CA VAL A 89 10.35 0.80 -1.62
C VAL A 89 10.69 1.62 -0.39
N ASP A 90 11.74 1.26 0.35
CA ASP A 90 12.16 1.96 1.57
C ASP A 90 10.95 2.15 2.51
N LEU A 91 10.30 1.04 2.84
CA LEU A 91 9.06 1.02 3.61
C LEU A 91 9.18 1.75 4.95
N GLU A 92 10.35 1.71 5.57
CA GLU A 92 10.58 2.33 6.86
C GLU A 92 10.43 3.85 6.84
N SER A 93 10.66 4.48 5.68
CA SER A 93 10.54 5.93 5.51
C SER A 93 9.12 6.39 5.18
N TRP A 94 8.19 5.46 4.92
CA TRP A 94 6.82 5.82 4.54
C TRP A 94 6.12 6.58 5.67
N SER A 95 5.32 7.58 5.29
CA SER A 95 4.54 8.34 6.27
C SER A 95 3.57 7.45 7.05
N SER A 96 2.98 6.45 6.40
CA SER A 96 2.10 5.49 7.06
C SER A 96 2.85 4.62 8.07
N THR A 97 4.07 4.20 7.74
CA THR A 97 4.90 3.42 8.66
C THR A 97 5.30 4.25 9.88
N ARG A 98 5.66 5.51 9.67
CA ARG A 98 6.02 6.41 10.77
C ARG A 98 4.86 6.64 11.72
N ARG A 99 3.63 6.77 11.20
CA ARG A 99 2.45 6.90 12.04
C ARG A 99 2.22 5.64 12.89
N LEU A 100 2.37 4.46 12.27
CA LEU A 100 2.23 3.20 12.99
C LEU A 100 3.26 3.09 14.12
N ASN A 101 4.50 3.43 13.86
CA ASN A 101 5.58 3.37 14.85
C ASN A 101 5.34 4.36 16.00
N ARG A 102 4.83 5.56 15.70
CA ARG A 102 4.48 6.53 16.75
C ARG A 102 3.38 6.01 17.65
N LEU A 103 2.38 5.35 17.10
CA LEU A 103 1.31 4.75 17.88
C LEU A 103 1.83 3.62 18.77
N ALA A 104 2.81 2.87 18.30
CA ALA A 104 3.40 1.79 19.08
C ALA A 104 4.23 2.29 20.27
N LEU A 105 4.70 3.54 20.24
CA LEU A 105 5.48 4.15 21.31
C LEU A 105 4.61 4.79 22.41
N VAL A 106 3.32 4.90 22.16
CA VAL A 106 2.35 5.43 23.14
C VAL A 106 1.69 4.30 23.96
#